data_5962d8267c26279100a65f7c727fd8f0
#
_entry.id   5962d8267c26279100a65f7c727fd8f0
#
_cell.length_a   1.000
_cell.length_b   1.000
_cell.length_c   1.000
_cell.angle_alpha   90.00
_cell.angle_beta   90.00
_cell.angle_gamma   90.00
#
_symmetry.space_group_name_H-M   'P 1'
#
loop_
_entity.id
_entity.type
_entity.pdbx_description
1 polymer ?
#
loop_
_entity_poly.entity_id
_entity_poly.type
_entity_poly.pdbx_seq_one_letter_code
_entity_poly.pdbx_strand_id
1 'polypeptide(L)'
;MTTGQFTIPLMKRFGYKASFAGGVEATASMGGQIMPPVMGAVAFIMSETIDVPYLEICKAAAIPAILYFITAFMMVHLEAGRAGLVGIPKDECPNPWAAMRLRWYLILPLAILVYLLFAGYTPLFSGMVGLALTVVLIFFGATLSRNFGTRPLQIIFWILIGLAASTFFQYGIQAIIGLALLMAVVLWFAKGGRETLKVALNALADGARHALPVGVIIGVLTLTGTATLFAGYIIDVGKNSIFLSLVLTMLVCLVLGMGIPTIPNYIITSSLAAPALLELGVPLIISHMFVFYFGIMADLTPPVALAAFAAAPIAKESGMKIGLQAMRIAIAGFIIPYMAVYSPALMLQGGTWWDTSYIVFKALIAIALWGGAAIGFWLVPMHWFERLWAFVAAAFLVAALPATDEIGLGLTLALEVWHWLRARRLNPATTA
;
A
#
# COMPACT_ATOMS: atom_id res chain seq x y z
N MET A 1 2.12 -11.57 -5.59
CA MET A 1 2.27 -12.98 -6.03
C MET A 1 3.39 -13.71 -5.29
N THR A 2 4.56 -13.12 -5.08
CA THR A 2 5.72 -13.81 -4.48
C THR A 2 5.44 -14.27 -3.05
N THR A 3 4.94 -13.38 -2.19
CA THR A 3 4.60 -13.69 -0.80
C THR A 3 3.38 -14.60 -0.69
N GLY A 4 2.38 -14.39 -1.55
CA GLY A 4 1.13 -15.15 -1.56
C GLY A 4 1.29 -16.64 -1.78
N GLN A 5 2.37 -17.07 -2.45
CA GLN A 5 2.68 -18.50 -2.61
C GLN A 5 2.98 -19.19 -1.27
N PHE A 6 3.40 -18.45 -0.26
CA PHE A 6 3.68 -18.95 1.09
C PHE A 6 2.56 -18.61 2.07
N THR A 7 2.10 -17.35 2.08
CA THR A 7 1.13 -16.85 3.05
C THR A 7 -0.27 -17.43 2.87
N ILE A 8 -0.78 -17.51 1.64
CA ILE A 8 -2.12 -18.04 1.37
C ILE A 8 -2.23 -19.52 1.78
N PRO A 9 -1.32 -20.44 1.34
CA PRO A 9 -1.36 -21.84 1.81
C PRO A 9 -1.21 -21.96 3.32
N LEU A 10 -0.36 -21.13 3.95
CA LEU A 10 -0.17 -21.12 5.39
C LEU A 10 -1.46 -20.75 6.12
N MET A 11 -2.11 -19.65 5.75
CA MET A 11 -3.39 -19.24 6.35
C MET A 11 -4.49 -20.29 6.17
N LYS A 12 -4.58 -20.92 4.99
CA LYS A 12 -5.53 -22.03 4.74
C LYS A 12 -5.27 -23.22 5.64
N ARG A 13 -3.99 -23.56 5.89
CA ARG A 13 -3.59 -24.64 6.79
C ARG A 13 -4.03 -24.39 8.24
N PHE A 14 -4.08 -23.12 8.65
CA PHE A 14 -4.57 -22.71 9.98
C PHE A 14 -6.09 -22.53 10.04
N GLY A 15 -6.82 -22.84 8.99
CA GLY A 15 -8.28 -22.87 8.99
C GLY A 15 -8.96 -21.62 8.42
N TYR A 16 -8.23 -20.63 7.93
CA TYR A 16 -8.84 -19.52 7.23
C TYR A 16 -9.44 -19.94 5.89
N LYS A 17 -10.59 -19.35 5.56
CA LYS A 17 -11.23 -19.58 4.26
C LYS A 17 -10.33 -19.11 3.12
N ALA A 18 -10.31 -19.83 2.00
CA ALA A 18 -9.48 -19.53 0.83
C ALA A 18 -9.70 -18.10 0.30
N SER A 19 -10.97 -17.65 0.23
CA SER A 19 -11.32 -16.30 -0.19
C SER A 19 -10.79 -15.22 0.77
N PHE A 20 -10.83 -15.49 2.08
CA PHE A 20 -10.30 -14.57 3.09
C PHE A 20 -8.78 -14.50 3.04
N ALA A 21 -8.08 -15.65 2.98
CA ALA A 21 -6.63 -15.69 2.87
C ALA A 21 -6.12 -14.98 1.62
N GLY A 22 -6.79 -15.17 0.47
CA GLY A 22 -6.51 -14.43 -0.77
C GLY A 22 -6.79 -12.93 -0.61
N GLY A 23 -7.86 -12.57 0.09
CA GLY A 23 -8.22 -11.17 0.38
C GLY A 23 -7.19 -10.46 1.26
N VAL A 24 -6.69 -11.12 2.31
CA VAL A 24 -5.61 -10.59 3.17
C VAL A 24 -4.34 -10.32 2.38
N GLU A 25 -3.93 -11.27 1.55
CA GLU A 25 -2.72 -11.13 0.73
C GLU A 25 -2.86 -10.00 -0.30
N ALA A 26 -4.01 -9.92 -1.00
CA ALA A 26 -4.28 -8.84 -1.93
C ALA A 26 -4.24 -7.48 -1.23
N THR A 27 -4.91 -7.34 -0.09
CA THR A 27 -4.94 -6.11 0.72
C THR A 27 -3.56 -5.72 1.22
N ALA A 28 -2.79 -6.66 1.78
CA ALA A 28 -1.45 -6.41 2.28
C ALA A 28 -0.48 -6.00 1.16
N SER A 29 -0.59 -6.63 -0.01
CA SER A 29 0.22 -6.30 -1.19
C SER A 29 -0.05 -4.88 -1.69
N MET A 30 -1.31 -4.47 -1.75
CA MET A 30 -1.68 -3.11 -2.15
C MET A 30 -1.26 -2.08 -1.09
N GLY A 31 -1.37 -2.41 0.20
CA GLY A 31 -0.88 -1.58 1.30
C GLY A 31 0.62 -1.27 1.23
N GLY A 32 1.43 -2.17 0.66
CA GLY A 32 2.85 -1.93 0.43
C GLY A 32 3.14 -0.73 -0.48
N GLN A 33 2.20 -0.34 -1.33
CA GLN A 33 2.34 0.82 -2.22
C GLN A 33 2.12 2.17 -1.50
N ILE A 34 1.47 2.15 -0.34
CA ILE A 34 1.25 3.36 0.48
C ILE A 34 2.19 3.44 1.69
N MET A 35 2.93 2.38 1.99
CA MET A 35 3.80 2.32 3.17
C MET A 35 5.16 2.97 2.91
N PRO A 36 5.49 4.08 3.59
CA PRO A 36 6.83 4.64 3.57
C PRO A 36 7.87 3.63 4.09
N PRO A 37 9.12 3.70 3.67
CA PRO A 37 9.72 4.74 2.83
C PRO A 37 9.69 4.46 1.33
N VAL A 38 9.23 3.31 0.86
CA VAL A 38 9.30 2.93 -0.56
C VAL A 38 8.06 3.39 -1.33
N MET A 39 6.86 3.22 -0.78
CA MET A 39 5.57 3.70 -1.31
C MET A 39 5.30 3.38 -2.80
N GLY A 40 6.00 2.41 -3.38
CA GLY A 40 5.96 2.17 -4.82
C GLY A 40 6.46 3.37 -5.66
N ALA A 41 6.48 3.20 -6.98
CA ALA A 41 6.99 4.24 -7.88
C ALA A 41 6.07 5.47 -8.01
N VAL A 42 4.80 5.35 -7.62
CA VAL A 42 3.83 6.46 -7.71
C VAL A 42 4.21 7.63 -6.80
N ALA A 43 4.72 7.38 -5.60
CA ALA A 43 5.12 8.46 -4.72
C ALA A 43 6.33 9.26 -5.25
N PHE A 44 7.19 8.63 -6.03
CA PHE A 44 8.27 9.31 -6.75
C PHE A 44 7.73 10.24 -7.82
N ILE A 45 6.77 9.74 -8.62
CA ILE A 45 6.12 10.54 -9.66
C ILE A 45 5.31 11.67 -9.02
N MET A 46 4.62 11.40 -7.91
CA MET A 46 3.90 12.42 -7.16
C MET A 46 4.86 13.55 -6.74
N SER A 47 6.00 13.23 -6.14
CA SER A 47 7.02 14.19 -5.73
C SER A 47 7.46 15.11 -6.88
N GLU A 48 7.71 14.55 -8.07
CA GLU A 48 8.08 15.30 -9.25
C GLU A 48 6.92 16.10 -9.85
N THR A 49 5.70 15.54 -9.83
CA THR A 49 4.52 16.18 -10.43
C THR A 49 4.06 17.42 -9.66
N ILE A 50 4.12 17.36 -8.33
CA ILE A 50 3.66 18.46 -7.46
C ILE A 50 4.79 19.34 -6.91
N ASP A 51 6.03 19.07 -7.31
CA ASP A 51 7.24 19.77 -6.87
C ASP A 51 7.37 19.85 -5.33
N VAL A 52 7.11 18.71 -4.68
CA VAL A 52 7.21 18.56 -3.22
C VAL A 52 8.29 17.53 -2.89
N PRO A 53 9.19 17.80 -1.92
CA PRO A 53 10.21 16.85 -1.51
C PRO A 53 9.60 15.51 -1.12
N TYR A 54 10.20 14.40 -1.60
CA TYR A 54 9.73 13.05 -1.33
C TYR A 54 9.52 12.75 0.16
N LEU A 55 10.39 13.32 1.02
CA LEU A 55 10.27 13.18 2.47
C LEU A 55 8.94 13.73 3.02
N GLU A 56 8.43 14.83 2.46
CA GLU A 56 7.13 15.38 2.89
C GLU A 56 5.97 14.47 2.50
N ILE A 57 6.04 13.83 1.34
CA ILE A 57 5.07 12.81 0.91
C ILE A 57 5.14 11.59 1.85
N CYS A 58 6.36 11.14 2.21
CA CYS A 58 6.53 10.05 3.18
C CYS A 58 5.94 10.38 4.55
N LYS A 59 6.14 11.61 5.04
CA LYS A 59 5.54 12.07 6.31
C LYS A 59 4.01 12.05 6.23
N ALA A 60 3.45 12.58 5.15
CA ALA A 60 2.00 12.60 4.94
C ALA A 60 1.39 11.20 4.86
N ALA A 61 2.09 10.25 4.27
CA ALA A 61 1.62 8.87 4.12
C ALA A 61 1.81 8.01 5.38
N ALA A 62 2.69 8.39 6.32
CA ALA A 62 3.12 7.51 7.42
C ALA A 62 1.95 7.07 8.31
N ILE A 63 1.19 8.01 8.86
CA ILE A 63 0.06 7.70 9.73
C ILE A 63 -1.04 6.94 8.98
N PRO A 64 -1.51 7.40 7.81
CA PRO A 64 -2.46 6.65 6.97
C PRO A 64 -2.06 5.21 6.69
N ALA A 65 -0.79 4.98 6.33
CA ALA A 65 -0.30 3.64 6.05
C ALA A 65 -0.29 2.74 7.29
N ILE A 66 0.13 3.25 8.44
CA ILE A 66 0.09 2.52 9.71
C ILE A 66 -1.36 2.13 10.05
N LEU A 67 -2.31 3.06 9.94
CA LEU A 67 -3.73 2.78 10.19
C LEU A 67 -4.28 1.72 9.24
N TYR A 68 -3.88 1.75 7.97
CA TYR A 68 -4.26 0.73 6.98
C TYR A 68 -3.81 -0.67 7.41
N PHE A 69 -2.56 -0.83 7.82
CA PHE A 69 -2.04 -2.13 8.26
C PHE A 69 -2.58 -2.58 9.62
N ILE A 70 -2.83 -1.64 10.54
CA ILE A 70 -3.55 -1.93 11.80
C ILE A 70 -4.93 -2.51 11.49
N THR A 71 -5.63 -1.93 10.51
CA THR A 71 -6.94 -2.44 10.08
C THR A 71 -6.85 -3.86 9.54
N ALA A 72 -5.91 -4.10 8.62
CA ALA A 72 -5.72 -5.44 8.06
C ALA A 72 -5.40 -6.47 9.15
N PHE A 73 -4.50 -6.13 10.09
CA PHE A 73 -4.18 -6.96 11.24
C PHE A 73 -5.41 -7.25 12.12
N MET A 74 -6.18 -6.21 12.43
CA MET A 74 -7.37 -6.33 13.25
C MET A 74 -8.45 -7.20 12.58
N MET A 75 -8.63 -7.06 11.26
CA MET A 75 -9.56 -7.91 10.50
C MET A 75 -9.16 -9.39 10.55
N VAL A 76 -7.86 -9.69 10.44
CA VAL A 76 -7.34 -11.06 10.58
C VAL A 76 -7.58 -11.58 12.01
N HIS A 77 -7.35 -10.75 13.01
CA HIS A 77 -7.58 -11.10 14.42
C HIS A 77 -9.05 -11.40 14.71
N LEU A 78 -9.96 -10.53 14.27
CA LEU A 78 -11.41 -10.71 14.45
C LEU A 78 -11.92 -11.95 13.70
N GLU A 79 -11.43 -12.21 12.49
CA GLU A 79 -11.80 -13.43 11.75
C GLU A 79 -11.27 -14.69 12.43
N ALA A 80 -10.06 -14.65 13.01
CA ALA A 80 -9.53 -15.74 13.83
C ALA A 80 -10.44 -16.04 15.04
N GLY A 81 -10.83 -15.00 15.77
CA GLY A 81 -11.77 -15.12 16.89
C GLY A 81 -13.12 -15.68 16.44
N ARG A 82 -13.67 -15.16 15.34
CA ARG A 82 -14.94 -15.65 14.77
C ARG A 82 -14.91 -17.13 14.38
N ALA A 83 -13.77 -17.59 13.85
CA ALA A 83 -13.59 -18.96 13.38
C ALA A 83 -13.01 -19.90 14.46
N GLY A 84 -12.72 -19.40 15.66
CA GLY A 84 -12.13 -20.18 16.75
C GLY A 84 -10.73 -20.69 16.44
N LEU A 85 -9.93 -19.95 15.64
CA LEU A 85 -8.61 -20.38 15.23
C LEU A 85 -7.58 -20.11 16.33
N VAL A 86 -6.69 -21.06 16.53
CA VAL A 86 -5.60 -20.99 17.52
C VAL A 86 -4.28 -20.70 16.79
N GLY A 87 -3.44 -19.85 17.36
CA GLY A 87 -2.12 -19.52 16.82
C GLY A 87 -1.12 -20.69 16.93
N ILE A 88 -0.01 -20.56 16.21
CA ILE A 88 1.11 -21.52 16.30
C ILE A 88 1.72 -21.43 17.69
N PRO A 89 2.06 -22.57 18.34
CA PRO A 89 2.84 -22.59 19.58
C PRO A 89 4.15 -21.81 19.41
N LYS A 90 4.57 -21.08 20.45
CA LYS A 90 5.77 -20.22 20.38
C LYS A 90 7.04 -21.02 20.02
N ASP A 91 7.10 -22.28 20.41
CA ASP A 91 8.24 -23.16 20.19
C ASP A 91 8.40 -23.58 18.73
N GLU A 92 7.29 -23.54 17.95
CA GLU A 92 7.29 -23.83 16.52
C GLU A 92 7.51 -22.58 15.65
N CYS A 93 7.52 -21.38 16.27
CA CYS A 93 7.71 -20.14 15.53
C CYS A 93 9.19 -19.96 15.14
N PRO A 94 9.52 -19.77 13.84
CA PRO A 94 10.90 -19.51 13.42
C PRO A 94 11.38 -18.17 13.96
N ASN A 95 12.65 -18.13 14.40
CA ASN A 95 13.25 -16.91 14.92
C ASN A 95 13.57 -15.91 13.79
N PRO A 96 12.87 -14.76 13.68
CA PRO A 96 13.07 -13.80 12.60
C PRO A 96 14.46 -13.14 12.65
N TRP A 97 15.03 -12.95 13.84
CA TRP A 97 16.35 -12.36 14.03
C TRP A 97 17.47 -13.26 13.50
N ALA A 98 17.33 -14.58 13.63
CA ALA A 98 18.27 -15.54 13.06
C ALA A 98 18.27 -15.48 11.53
N ALA A 99 17.09 -15.40 10.91
CA ALA A 99 16.93 -15.25 9.46
C ALA A 99 17.51 -13.91 8.96
N MET A 100 17.27 -12.83 9.70
CA MET A 100 17.78 -11.50 9.34
C MET A 100 19.32 -11.44 9.44
N ARG A 101 19.93 -11.99 10.48
CA ARG A 101 21.39 -12.05 10.62
C ARG A 101 22.08 -12.86 9.51
N LEU A 102 21.39 -13.89 9.01
CA LEU A 102 21.94 -14.73 7.93
C LEU A 102 21.95 -14.01 6.58
N ARG A 103 20.98 -13.11 6.31
CA ARG A 103 20.76 -12.49 5.00
C ARG A 103 20.64 -10.96 5.07
N TRP A 104 21.29 -10.32 6.04
CA TRP A 104 21.23 -8.86 6.24
C TRP A 104 21.64 -8.04 5.01
N TYR A 105 22.56 -8.57 4.19
CA TYR A 105 23.05 -7.92 2.96
C TYR A 105 21.93 -7.67 1.93
N LEU A 106 20.84 -8.44 1.96
CA LEU A 106 19.70 -8.22 1.06
C LEU A 106 18.93 -6.92 1.38
N ILE A 107 19.13 -6.36 2.56
CA ILE A 107 18.51 -5.11 2.99
C ILE A 107 19.29 -3.89 2.47
N LEU A 108 20.58 -4.05 2.11
CA LEU A 108 21.46 -2.96 1.71
C LEU A 108 20.92 -2.09 0.55
N PRO A 109 20.42 -2.65 -0.57
CA PRO A 109 19.91 -1.81 -1.65
C PRO A 109 18.73 -0.93 -1.19
N LEU A 110 17.85 -1.49 -0.38
CA LEU A 110 16.72 -0.76 0.19
C LEU A 110 17.20 0.32 1.17
N ALA A 111 18.14 0.00 2.06
CA ALA A 111 18.68 0.95 3.03
C ALA A 111 19.38 2.12 2.33
N ILE A 112 20.16 1.85 1.28
CA ILE A 112 20.86 2.89 0.50
C ILE A 112 19.85 3.75 -0.27
N LEU A 113 18.84 3.15 -0.90
CA LEU A 113 17.77 3.88 -1.57
C LEU A 113 17.08 4.85 -0.60
N VAL A 114 16.67 4.35 0.57
CA VAL A 114 16.03 5.17 1.61
C VAL A 114 16.94 6.28 2.11
N TYR A 115 18.21 5.98 2.33
CA TYR A 115 19.21 6.98 2.73
C TYR A 115 19.35 8.11 1.69
N LEU A 116 19.45 7.77 0.41
CA LEU A 116 19.56 8.75 -0.67
C LEU A 116 18.32 9.64 -0.78
N LEU A 117 17.13 9.06 -0.64
CA LEU A 117 15.87 9.81 -0.64
C LEU A 117 15.80 10.82 0.52
N PHE A 118 16.23 10.42 1.72
CA PHE A 118 16.23 11.28 2.89
C PHE A 118 17.38 12.30 2.88
N ALA A 119 18.47 12.00 2.15
CA ALA A 119 19.55 12.93 1.91
C ALA A 119 19.23 14.00 0.84
N GLY A 120 18.01 13.97 0.25
CA GLY A 120 17.52 14.97 -0.70
C GLY A 120 17.89 14.70 -2.16
N TYR A 121 18.38 13.50 -2.49
CA TYR A 121 18.57 13.12 -3.90
C TYR A 121 17.25 12.87 -4.60
N THR A 122 17.23 13.07 -5.92
CA THR A 122 16.00 12.86 -6.70
C THR A 122 15.54 11.40 -6.61
N PRO A 123 14.23 11.15 -6.62
CA PRO A 123 13.67 9.80 -6.57
C PRO A 123 14.18 8.91 -7.70
N LEU A 124 14.32 9.47 -8.91
CA LEU A 124 14.85 8.76 -10.07
C LEU A 124 16.29 8.28 -9.84
N PHE A 125 17.17 9.15 -9.36
CA PHE A 125 18.57 8.80 -9.05
C PHE A 125 18.65 7.73 -7.96
N SER A 126 17.92 7.92 -6.86
CA SER A 126 17.87 6.97 -5.73
C SER A 126 17.37 5.59 -6.15
N GLY A 127 16.32 5.56 -7.00
CA GLY A 127 15.78 4.32 -7.56
C GLY A 127 16.76 3.61 -8.48
N MET A 128 17.49 4.36 -9.34
CA MET A 128 18.51 3.80 -10.22
C MET A 128 19.68 3.20 -9.44
N VAL A 129 20.16 3.86 -8.39
CA VAL A 129 21.22 3.34 -7.52
C VAL A 129 20.74 2.07 -6.78
N GLY A 130 19.52 2.08 -6.22
CA GLY A 130 18.93 0.91 -5.58
C GLY A 130 18.77 -0.28 -6.53
N LEU A 131 18.34 -0.03 -7.77
CA LEU A 131 18.23 -1.05 -8.81
C LEU A 131 19.61 -1.61 -9.19
N ALA A 132 20.58 -0.75 -9.43
CA ALA A 132 21.96 -1.15 -9.78
C ALA A 132 22.56 -2.03 -8.68
N LEU A 133 22.41 -1.65 -7.41
CA LEU A 133 22.86 -2.44 -6.26
C LEU A 133 22.14 -3.79 -6.18
N THR A 134 20.83 -3.82 -6.45
CA THR A 134 20.05 -5.06 -6.46
C THR A 134 20.52 -6.01 -7.55
N VAL A 135 20.75 -5.49 -8.76
CA VAL A 135 21.27 -6.26 -9.89
C VAL A 135 22.65 -6.82 -9.55
N VAL A 136 23.53 -5.99 -8.98
CA VAL A 136 24.86 -6.41 -8.53
C VAL A 136 24.75 -7.51 -7.46
N LEU A 137 23.89 -7.36 -6.45
CA LEU A 137 23.65 -8.37 -5.41
C LEU A 137 23.19 -9.71 -5.98
N ILE A 138 22.23 -9.68 -6.90
CA ILE A 138 21.66 -10.91 -7.48
C ILE A 138 22.69 -11.61 -8.36
N PHE A 139 23.34 -10.88 -9.27
CA PHE A 139 24.21 -11.49 -10.25
C PHE A 139 25.58 -11.88 -9.70
N PHE A 140 26.17 -11.03 -8.87
CA PHE A 140 27.48 -11.33 -8.28
C PHE A 140 27.39 -12.12 -6.98
N GLY A 141 26.38 -11.86 -6.12
CA GLY A 141 26.19 -12.61 -4.88
C GLY A 141 25.93 -14.10 -5.14
N ALA A 142 25.07 -14.42 -6.12
CA ALA A 142 24.79 -15.80 -6.52
C ALA A 142 26.02 -16.47 -7.20
N THR A 143 26.76 -15.73 -8.00
CA THR A 143 27.97 -16.24 -8.69
C THR A 143 29.14 -16.38 -7.72
N LEU A 144 29.30 -15.42 -6.80
CA LEU A 144 30.37 -15.41 -5.82
C LEU A 144 30.20 -16.49 -4.72
N SER A 145 28.99 -16.66 -4.20
CA SER A 145 28.71 -17.68 -3.18
C SER A 145 28.90 -19.10 -3.73
N ARG A 146 28.77 -19.27 -5.03
CA ARG A 146 28.95 -20.55 -5.71
C ARG A 146 30.42 -20.86 -6.06
N ASN A 147 31.23 -19.81 -6.34
CA ASN A 147 32.60 -19.97 -6.81
C ASN A 147 33.69 -19.55 -5.81
N PHE A 148 33.35 -18.75 -4.80
CA PHE A 148 34.30 -18.19 -3.84
C PHE A 148 33.78 -18.37 -2.41
N GLY A 149 34.09 -19.53 -1.84
CA GLY A 149 33.64 -19.92 -0.49
C GLY A 149 34.30 -19.19 0.70
N THR A 150 35.16 -18.19 0.48
CA THR A 150 35.92 -17.52 1.55
C THR A 150 35.39 -16.11 1.85
N ARG A 151 35.09 -15.84 3.12
CA ARG A 151 34.59 -14.53 3.63
C ARG A 151 35.45 -13.32 3.19
N PRO A 152 36.80 -13.36 3.16
CA PRO A 152 37.59 -12.19 2.79
C PRO A 152 37.37 -11.74 1.33
N LEU A 153 37.17 -12.66 0.40
CA LEU A 153 36.88 -12.32 -1.00
C LEU A 153 35.50 -11.66 -1.18
N GLN A 154 34.54 -12.03 -0.36
CA GLN A 154 33.23 -11.37 -0.35
C GLN A 154 33.35 -9.92 0.15
N ILE A 155 34.16 -9.66 1.16
CA ILE A 155 34.40 -8.31 1.69
C ILE A 155 35.11 -7.43 0.66
N ILE A 156 36.15 -7.96 0.01
CA ILE A 156 36.89 -7.25 -1.06
C ILE A 156 35.94 -6.90 -2.19
N PHE A 157 35.06 -7.81 -2.59
CA PHE A 157 34.04 -7.58 -3.60
C PHE A 157 33.10 -6.43 -3.22
N TRP A 158 32.62 -6.38 -1.98
CA TRP A 158 31.75 -5.30 -1.51
C TRP A 158 32.46 -3.95 -1.43
N ILE A 159 33.76 -3.93 -1.09
CA ILE A 159 34.57 -2.72 -1.13
C ILE A 159 34.75 -2.22 -2.57
N LEU A 160 35.03 -3.11 -3.52
CA LEU A 160 35.15 -2.76 -4.95
C LEU A 160 33.84 -2.21 -5.52
N ILE A 161 32.70 -2.76 -5.11
CA ILE A 161 31.38 -2.24 -5.50
C ILE A 161 31.12 -0.86 -4.88
N GLY A 162 31.46 -0.67 -3.61
CA GLY A 162 31.38 0.63 -2.97
C GLY A 162 32.23 1.70 -3.66
N LEU A 163 33.45 1.33 -4.07
CA LEU A 163 34.32 2.19 -4.85
C LEU A 163 33.76 2.46 -6.26
N ALA A 164 33.25 1.44 -6.94
CA ALA A 164 32.58 1.62 -8.24
C ALA A 164 31.31 2.48 -8.12
N ALA A 165 30.54 2.32 -7.05
CA ALA A 165 29.39 3.19 -6.77
C ALA A 165 29.80 4.64 -6.49
N SER A 166 30.97 4.89 -5.91
CA SER A 166 31.47 6.26 -5.68
C SER A 166 31.81 6.99 -7.00
N THR A 167 32.22 6.28 -8.05
CA THR A 167 32.44 6.86 -9.38
C THR A 167 31.14 7.29 -10.06
N PHE A 168 29.99 6.78 -9.61
CA PHE A 168 28.68 7.21 -10.06
C PHE A 168 28.41 8.69 -9.81
N PHE A 169 28.92 9.23 -8.72
CA PHE A 169 28.80 10.65 -8.41
C PHE A 169 29.48 11.56 -9.44
N GLN A 170 30.51 11.06 -10.14
CA GLN A 170 31.25 11.83 -11.14
C GLN A 170 30.70 11.71 -12.55
N TYR A 171 30.19 10.54 -12.94
CA TYR A 171 29.87 10.22 -14.34
C TYR A 171 28.37 10.00 -14.62
N GLY A 172 27.49 10.08 -13.62
CA GLY A 172 26.05 10.02 -13.80
C GLY A 172 25.54 8.77 -14.54
N ILE A 173 24.56 8.97 -15.41
CA ILE A 173 23.87 7.88 -16.15
C ILE A 173 24.81 7.07 -17.06
N GLN A 174 25.89 7.68 -17.55
CA GLN A 174 26.86 7.03 -18.43
C GLN A 174 27.61 5.88 -17.72
N ALA A 175 27.92 6.07 -16.43
CA ALA A 175 28.54 5.02 -15.63
C ALA A 175 27.59 3.83 -15.41
N ILE A 176 26.29 4.07 -15.26
CA ILE A 176 25.25 3.03 -15.12
C ILE A 176 25.17 2.21 -16.40
N ILE A 177 25.08 2.88 -17.55
CA ILE A 177 25.02 2.22 -18.85
C ILE A 177 26.32 1.42 -19.09
N GLY A 178 27.47 2.00 -18.78
CA GLY A 178 28.75 1.32 -18.89
C GLY A 178 28.85 0.07 -18.02
N LEU A 179 28.40 0.16 -16.75
CA LEU A 179 28.34 -0.97 -15.83
C LEU A 179 27.39 -2.05 -16.32
N ALA A 180 26.20 -1.67 -16.77
CA ALA A 180 25.20 -2.59 -17.29
C ALA A 180 25.70 -3.34 -18.54
N LEU A 181 26.39 -2.64 -19.46
CA LEU A 181 27.03 -3.25 -20.64
C LEU A 181 28.14 -4.20 -20.24
N LEU A 182 29.03 -3.79 -19.31
CA LEU A 182 30.10 -4.65 -18.80
C LEU A 182 29.50 -5.92 -18.17
N MET A 183 28.46 -5.78 -17.36
CA MET A 183 27.76 -6.92 -16.75
C MET A 183 27.10 -7.83 -17.81
N ALA A 184 26.53 -7.26 -18.86
CA ALA A 184 25.96 -8.04 -19.95
C ALA A 184 27.05 -8.87 -20.68
N VAL A 185 28.21 -8.30 -20.89
CA VAL A 185 29.35 -9.00 -21.46
C VAL A 185 29.83 -10.14 -20.53
N VAL A 186 29.99 -9.87 -19.24
CA VAL A 186 30.40 -10.89 -18.26
C VAL A 186 29.39 -12.03 -18.19
N LEU A 187 28.10 -11.71 -18.17
CA LEU A 187 27.02 -12.70 -18.16
C LEU A 187 26.97 -13.53 -19.45
N TRP A 188 27.32 -12.94 -20.59
CA TRP A 188 27.37 -13.66 -21.86
C TRP A 188 28.32 -14.85 -21.83
N PHE A 189 29.45 -14.73 -21.11
CA PHE A 189 30.48 -15.77 -20.97
C PHE A 189 30.27 -16.66 -19.72
N ALA A 190 29.44 -16.23 -18.74
CA ALA A 190 29.20 -16.99 -17.55
C ALA A 190 28.24 -18.17 -17.78
N LYS A 191 28.44 -19.31 -17.08
CA LYS A 191 27.52 -20.46 -17.12
C LYS A 191 26.15 -20.05 -16.59
N GLY A 192 25.11 -20.14 -17.43
CA GLY A 192 23.75 -19.72 -17.10
C GLY A 192 23.48 -18.23 -17.27
N GLY A 193 24.48 -17.41 -17.58
CA GLY A 193 24.32 -15.96 -17.70
C GLY A 193 23.47 -15.54 -18.90
N ARG A 194 23.48 -16.32 -19.99
CA ARG A 194 22.62 -16.06 -21.16
C ARG A 194 21.13 -16.16 -20.84
N GLU A 195 20.73 -17.11 -19.99
CA GLU A 195 19.34 -17.22 -19.54
C GLU A 195 18.93 -16.00 -18.68
N THR A 196 19.83 -15.55 -17.81
CA THR A 196 19.61 -14.36 -17.00
C THR A 196 19.50 -13.11 -17.86
N LEU A 197 20.33 -12.97 -18.89
CA LEU A 197 20.28 -11.86 -19.83
C LEU A 197 18.97 -11.85 -20.63
N LYS A 198 18.49 -13.03 -21.06
CA LYS A 198 17.17 -13.16 -21.72
C LYS A 198 16.03 -12.72 -20.79
N VAL A 199 16.06 -13.14 -19.51
CA VAL A 199 15.05 -12.73 -18.53
C VAL A 199 15.06 -11.21 -18.35
N ALA A 200 16.23 -10.57 -18.24
CA ALA A 200 16.37 -9.14 -18.12
C ALA A 200 15.84 -8.38 -19.36
N LEU A 201 16.19 -8.85 -20.56
CA LEU A 201 15.70 -8.27 -21.82
C LEU A 201 14.19 -8.44 -21.99
N ASN A 202 13.64 -9.60 -21.62
CA ASN A 202 12.20 -9.81 -21.65
C ASN A 202 11.48 -8.90 -20.66
N ALA A 203 12.02 -8.71 -19.45
CA ALA A 203 11.45 -7.79 -18.46
C ALA A 203 11.42 -6.34 -18.96
N LEU A 204 12.49 -5.90 -19.66
CA LEU A 204 12.51 -4.57 -20.30
C LEU A 204 11.49 -4.46 -21.43
N ALA A 205 11.37 -5.48 -22.27
CA ALA A 205 10.38 -5.53 -23.35
C ALA A 205 8.94 -5.50 -22.81
N ASP A 206 8.67 -6.25 -21.73
CA ASP A 206 7.38 -6.27 -21.07
C ASP A 206 7.05 -4.91 -20.41
N GLY A 207 8.03 -4.25 -19.80
CA GLY A 207 7.90 -2.89 -19.30
C GLY A 207 7.48 -1.89 -20.41
N ALA A 208 8.15 -1.95 -21.57
CA ALA A 208 7.81 -1.11 -22.72
C ALA A 208 6.39 -1.41 -23.26
N ARG A 209 6.00 -2.67 -23.34
CA ARG A 209 4.64 -3.08 -23.76
C ARG A 209 3.54 -2.53 -22.85
N HIS A 210 3.81 -2.43 -21.55
CA HIS A 210 2.85 -1.86 -20.60
C HIS A 210 2.83 -0.31 -20.64
N ALA A 211 3.93 0.33 -20.96
CA ALA A 211 4.02 1.78 -21.05
C ALA A 211 3.27 2.37 -22.26
N LEU A 212 3.26 1.67 -23.41
CA LEU A 212 2.63 2.13 -24.64
C LEU A 212 1.12 2.41 -24.52
N PRO A 213 0.28 1.48 -24.03
CA PRO A 213 -1.17 1.72 -23.87
C PRO A 213 -1.47 2.91 -22.95
N VAL A 214 -0.64 3.11 -21.94
CA VAL A 214 -0.76 4.23 -21.00
C VAL A 214 -0.58 5.57 -21.70
N GLY A 215 0.47 5.69 -22.49
CA GLY A 215 0.71 6.90 -23.29
C GLY A 215 -0.45 7.22 -24.22
N VAL A 216 -1.06 6.19 -24.84
CA VAL A 216 -2.25 6.35 -25.68
C VAL A 216 -3.44 6.85 -24.88
N ILE A 217 -3.73 6.26 -23.71
CA ILE A 217 -4.86 6.67 -22.85
C ILE A 217 -4.69 8.12 -22.41
N ILE A 218 -3.49 8.49 -21.92
CA ILE A 218 -3.22 9.89 -21.51
C ILE A 218 -3.38 10.82 -22.71
N GLY A 219 -2.84 10.47 -23.87
CA GLY A 219 -2.97 11.27 -25.10
C GLY A 219 -4.42 11.49 -25.50
N VAL A 220 -5.26 10.44 -25.47
CA VAL A 220 -6.69 10.54 -25.80
C VAL A 220 -7.41 11.43 -24.78
N LEU A 221 -7.21 11.23 -23.47
CA LEU A 221 -7.85 12.04 -22.43
C LEU A 221 -7.48 13.53 -22.54
N THR A 222 -6.22 13.81 -22.86
CA THR A 222 -5.73 15.18 -23.04
C THR A 222 -6.30 15.83 -24.30
N LEU A 223 -6.25 15.11 -25.44
CA LEU A 223 -6.73 15.62 -26.72
C LEU A 223 -8.25 15.83 -26.76
N THR A 224 -9.01 14.98 -26.07
CA THR A 224 -10.49 15.08 -26.03
C THR A 224 -10.98 16.10 -25.01
N GLY A 225 -10.11 16.65 -24.17
CA GLY A 225 -10.53 17.55 -23.08
C GLY A 225 -11.39 16.86 -22.01
N THR A 226 -11.43 15.53 -21.99
CA THR A 226 -12.22 14.75 -21.04
C THR A 226 -11.83 15.06 -19.59
N ALA A 227 -10.54 15.33 -19.37
CA ALA A 227 -10.02 15.74 -18.06
C ALA A 227 -10.74 17.00 -17.53
N THR A 228 -10.83 18.02 -18.34
CA THR A 228 -11.46 19.31 -17.99
C THR A 228 -12.97 19.17 -17.75
N LEU A 229 -13.65 18.32 -18.54
CA LEU A 229 -15.07 18.04 -18.34
C LEU A 229 -15.33 17.37 -16.97
N PHE A 230 -14.59 16.32 -16.63
CA PHE A 230 -14.74 15.64 -15.34
C PHE A 230 -14.40 16.58 -14.18
N ALA A 231 -13.31 17.35 -14.27
CA ALA A 231 -12.96 18.35 -13.27
C ALA A 231 -14.09 19.36 -13.07
N GLY A 232 -14.69 19.85 -14.15
CA GLY A 232 -15.85 20.77 -14.11
C GLY A 232 -17.03 20.19 -13.35
N TYR A 233 -17.41 18.93 -13.62
CA TYR A 233 -18.49 18.26 -12.88
C TYR A 233 -18.18 18.09 -11.39
N ILE A 234 -16.95 17.72 -11.04
CA ILE A 234 -16.53 17.58 -9.64
C ILE A 234 -16.66 18.93 -8.92
N ILE A 235 -16.21 20.01 -9.55
CA ILE A 235 -16.26 21.37 -8.99
C ILE A 235 -17.72 21.83 -8.82
N ASP A 236 -18.56 21.66 -9.84
CA ASP A 236 -19.97 22.11 -9.79
C ASP A 236 -20.76 21.39 -8.69
N VAL A 237 -20.52 20.09 -8.51
CA VAL A 237 -21.10 19.35 -7.40
C VAL A 237 -20.53 19.85 -6.06
N GLY A 238 -19.22 20.17 -6.02
CA GLY A 238 -18.50 20.62 -4.82
C GLY A 238 -18.91 21.97 -4.28
N LYS A 239 -19.35 22.87 -5.15
CA LYS A 239 -19.92 24.18 -4.72
C LYS A 239 -21.08 24.01 -3.74
N ASN A 240 -21.82 22.91 -3.83
CA ASN A 240 -22.93 22.60 -2.98
C ASN A 240 -22.59 21.65 -1.81
N SER A 241 -21.62 20.74 -2.02
CA SER A 241 -21.21 19.75 -1.00
C SER A 241 -19.85 19.15 -1.32
N ILE A 242 -18.84 19.48 -0.54
CA ILE A 242 -17.50 18.88 -0.66
C ILE A 242 -17.55 17.35 -0.53
N PHE A 243 -18.41 16.81 0.34
CA PHE A 243 -18.57 15.36 0.51
C PHE A 243 -19.02 14.68 -0.78
N LEU A 244 -20.00 15.25 -1.48
CA LEU A 244 -20.46 14.71 -2.77
C LEU A 244 -19.37 14.75 -3.85
N SER A 245 -18.56 15.82 -3.88
CA SER A 245 -17.40 15.89 -4.77
C SER A 245 -16.36 14.83 -4.46
N LEU A 246 -16.09 14.59 -3.20
CA LEU A 246 -15.16 13.51 -2.79
C LEU A 246 -15.69 12.14 -3.20
N VAL A 247 -16.99 11.89 -3.04
CA VAL A 247 -17.63 10.63 -3.50
C VAL A 247 -17.52 10.50 -5.01
N LEU A 248 -17.81 11.57 -5.77
CA LEU A 248 -17.68 11.56 -7.23
C LEU A 248 -16.25 11.33 -7.66
N THR A 249 -15.29 12.01 -7.03
CA THR A 249 -13.85 11.80 -7.25
C THR A 249 -13.43 10.35 -6.99
N MET A 250 -13.88 9.78 -5.87
CA MET A 250 -13.65 8.37 -5.54
C MET A 250 -14.15 7.45 -6.65
N LEU A 251 -15.40 7.64 -7.09
CA LEU A 251 -16.01 6.81 -8.15
C LEU A 251 -15.24 6.94 -9.46
N VAL A 252 -14.87 8.17 -9.85
CA VAL A 252 -14.05 8.41 -11.04
C VAL A 252 -12.71 7.70 -10.94
N CYS A 253 -12.00 7.81 -9.81
CA CYS A 253 -10.72 7.14 -9.60
C CYS A 253 -10.85 5.62 -9.61
N LEU A 254 -11.90 5.07 -8.99
CA LEU A 254 -12.15 3.63 -9.00
C LEU A 254 -12.44 3.11 -10.39
N VAL A 255 -13.29 3.81 -11.17
CA VAL A 255 -13.65 3.39 -12.53
C VAL A 255 -12.47 3.52 -13.49
N LEU A 256 -11.77 4.66 -13.47
CA LEU A 256 -10.61 4.88 -14.35
C LEU A 256 -9.42 4.00 -13.97
N GLY A 257 -9.31 3.63 -12.69
CA GLY A 257 -8.25 2.76 -12.20
C GLY A 257 -8.43 1.28 -12.50
N MET A 258 -9.62 0.87 -12.97
CA MET A 258 -9.90 -0.53 -13.23
C MET A 258 -9.01 -1.10 -14.35
N GLY A 259 -8.17 -2.09 -13.99
CA GLY A 259 -7.37 -2.83 -14.96
C GLY A 259 -6.13 -2.10 -15.47
N ILE A 260 -5.79 -0.97 -14.89
CA ILE A 260 -4.60 -0.18 -15.24
C ILE A 260 -3.55 -0.32 -14.13
N PRO A 261 -2.26 -0.56 -14.46
CA PRO A 261 -1.20 -0.57 -13.45
C PRO A 261 -1.14 0.75 -12.67
N THR A 262 -0.68 0.69 -11.43
CA THR A 262 -0.80 1.79 -10.44
C THR A 262 -0.19 3.13 -10.89
N ILE A 263 0.98 3.11 -11.57
CA ILE A 263 1.63 4.34 -12.05
C ILE A 263 0.76 5.08 -13.07
N PRO A 264 0.36 4.44 -14.19
CA PRO A 264 -0.53 5.06 -15.17
C PRO A 264 -1.86 5.50 -14.57
N ASN A 265 -2.42 4.67 -13.71
CA ASN A 265 -3.65 4.99 -13.00
C ASN A 265 -3.50 6.33 -12.24
N TYR A 266 -2.44 6.48 -11.45
CA TYR A 266 -2.21 7.73 -10.72
C TYR A 266 -2.04 8.93 -11.66
N ILE A 267 -1.26 8.81 -12.73
CA ILE A 267 -1.05 9.92 -13.67
C ILE A 267 -2.37 10.36 -14.30
N ILE A 268 -3.21 9.42 -14.74
CA ILE A 268 -4.50 9.70 -15.33
C ILE A 268 -5.43 10.33 -14.29
N THR A 269 -5.61 9.69 -13.16
CA THR A 269 -6.57 10.13 -12.14
C THR A 269 -6.15 11.43 -11.46
N SER A 270 -4.85 11.65 -11.24
CA SER A 270 -4.36 12.90 -10.65
C SER A 270 -4.52 14.10 -11.61
N SER A 271 -4.29 13.92 -12.91
CA SER A 271 -4.50 14.98 -13.88
C SER A 271 -5.98 15.38 -14.04
N LEU A 272 -6.90 14.44 -13.75
CA LEU A 272 -8.34 14.66 -13.84
C LEU A 272 -8.95 15.25 -12.56
N ALA A 273 -8.64 14.63 -11.43
CA ALA A 273 -9.39 14.85 -10.20
C ALA A 273 -8.65 15.75 -9.18
N ALA A 274 -7.31 15.71 -9.14
CA ALA A 274 -6.58 16.51 -8.15
C ALA A 274 -6.76 18.03 -8.34
N PRO A 275 -6.76 18.60 -9.56
CA PRO A 275 -7.02 20.02 -9.76
C PRO A 275 -8.40 20.46 -9.25
N ALA A 276 -9.42 19.62 -9.44
CA ALA A 276 -10.77 19.92 -8.95
C ALA A 276 -10.84 19.98 -7.41
N LEU A 277 -10.15 19.06 -6.72
CA LEU A 277 -10.07 19.08 -5.26
C LEU A 277 -9.29 20.29 -4.74
N LEU A 278 -8.24 20.71 -5.46
CA LEU A 278 -7.49 21.93 -5.16
C LEU A 278 -8.36 23.19 -5.23
N GLU A 279 -9.18 23.34 -6.28
CA GLU A 279 -10.12 24.45 -6.42
C GLU A 279 -11.19 24.45 -5.31
N LEU A 280 -11.54 23.30 -4.77
CA LEU A 280 -12.43 23.17 -3.62
C LEU A 280 -11.74 23.43 -2.27
N GLY A 281 -10.45 23.82 -2.28
CA GLY A 281 -9.70 24.19 -1.09
C GLY A 281 -9.03 23.03 -0.37
N VAL A 282 -9.00 21.82 -0.95
CA VAL A 282 -8.27 20.69 -0.38
C VAL A 282 -6.76 20.90 -0.58
N PRO A 283 -5.91 20.75 0.45
CA PRO A 283 -4.47 20.94 0.32
C PRO A 283 -3.84 20.02 -0.74
N LEU A 284 -2.77 20.50 -1.39
CA LEU A 284 -2.13 19.86 -2.54
C LEU A 284 -1.77 18.39 -2.30
N ILE A 285 -1.01 18.11 -1.25
CA ILE A 285 -0.59 16.73 -0.92
C ILE A 285 -1.80 15.84 -0.65
N ILE A 286 -2.80 16.35 0.08
CA ILE A 286 -4.01 15.59 0.42
C ILE A 286 -4.84 15.28 -0.83
N SER A 287 -4.98 16.22 -1.75
CA SER A 287 -5.69 16.02 -3.02
C SER A 287 -5.05 14.89 -3.84
N HIS A 288 -3.73 14.90 -3.98
CA HIS A 288 -2.99 13.86 -4.68
C HIS A 288 -2.98 12.52 -3.94
N MET A 289 -2.88 12.53 -2.62
CA MET A 289 -2.98 11.32 -1.80
C MET A 289 -4.39 10.71 -1.86
N PHE A 290 -5.45 11.52 -1.86
CA PHE A 290 -6.83 11.07 -2.03
C PHE A 290 -7.00 10.29 -3.33
N VAL A 291 -6.56 10.88 -4.43
CA VAL A 291 -6.61 10.25 -5.76
C VAL A 291 -5.76 8.98 -5.81
N PHE A 292 -4.57 9.00 -5.24
CA PHE A 292 -3.67 7.86 -5.18
C PHE A 292 -4.27 6.68 -4.39
N TYR A 293 -4.89 6.94 -3.23
CA TYR A 293 -5.56 5.91 -2.45
C TYR A 293 -6.65 5.21 -3.25
N PHE A 294 -7.55 5.98 -3.89
CA PHE A 294 -8.63 5.37 -4.67
C PHE A 294 -8.14 4.72 -5.96
N GLY A 295 -7.05 5.19 -6.53
CA GLY A 295 -6.36 4.49 -7.60
C GLY A 295 -5.88 3.09 -7.18
N ILE A 296 -5.27 2.97 -6.00
CA ILE A 296 -4.85 1.67 -5.45
C ILE A 296 -6.06 0.80 -5.09
N MET A 297 -7.11 1.39 -4.51
CA MET A 297 -8.32 0.64 -4.14
C MET A 297 -9.04 0.08 -5.36
N ALA A 298 -8.90 0.66 -6.56
CA ALA A 298 -9.45 0.12 -7.80
C ALA A 298 -8.92 -1.29 -8.10
N ASP A 299 -7.67 -1.59 -7.77
CA ASP A 299 -7.04 -2.91 -7.93
C ASP A 299 -7.57 -3.97 -6.96
N LEU A 300 -8.27 -3.56 -5.90
CA LEU A 300 -8.96 -4.44 -4.96
C LEU A 300 -10.46 -4.55 -5.23
N THR A 301 -11.02 -3.58 -5.96
CA THR A 301 -12.48 -3.43 -6.10
C THR A 301 -13.00 -4.23 -7.29
N PRO A 302 -13.94 -5.18 -7.11
CA PRO A 302 -14.64 -5.80 -8.22
C PRO A 302 -15.35 -4.77 -9.11
N PRO A 303 -15.51 -5.02 -10.43
CA PRO A 303 -15.37 -6.34 -11.09
C PRO A 303 -13.95 -6.70 -11.54
N VAL A 304 -13.02 -5.75 -11.65
CA VAL A 304 -11.68 -6.02 -12.20
C VAL A 304 -10.71 -6.53 -11.15
N ALA A 305 -10.56 -5.85 -10.00
CA ALA A 305 -9.83 -6.31 -8.81
C ALA A 305 -8.53 -7.08 -9.13
N LEU A 306 -7.59 -6.48 -9.88
CA LEU A 306 -6.39 -7.17 -10.40
C LEU A 306 -5.60 -7.93 -9.33
N ALA A 307 -5.43 -7.35 -8.14
CA ALA A 307 -4.71 -8.00 -7.05
C ALA A 307 -5.44 -9.26 -6.54
N ALA A 308 -6.78 -9.20 -6.47
CA ALA A 308 -7.60 -10.34 -6.06
C ALA A 308 -7.60 -11.46 -7.10
N PHE A 309 -7.70 -11.11 -8.39
CA PHE A 309 -7.60 -12.09 -9.47
C PHE A 309 -6.20 -12.71 -9.57
N ALA A 310 -5.15 -11.95 -9.25
CA ALA A 310 -3.79 -12.48 -9.16
C ALA A 310 -3.61 -13.48 -8.00
N ALA A 311 -4.33 -13.32 -6.90
CA ALA A 311 -4.33 -14.25 -5.78
C ALA A 311 -5.20 -15.51 -6.02
N ALA A 312 -6.17 -15.44 -6.94
CA ALA A 312 -7.17 -16.48 -7.19
C ALA A 312 -6.57 -17.86 -7.52
N PRO A 313 -5.58 -18.01 -8.43
CA PRO A 313 -4.96 -19.30 -8.71
C PRO A 313 -4.27 -19.92 -7.49
N ILE A 314 -3.63 -19.10 -6.65
CA ILE A 314 -2.90 -19.54 -5.45
C ILE A 314 -3.90 -19.98 -4.37
N ALA A 315 -4.93 -19.17 -4.15
CA ALA A 315 -5.99 -19.47 -3.18
C ALA A 315 -6.87 -20.65 -3.62
N LYS A 316 -6.94 -20.93 -4.94
CA LYS A 316 -7.90 -21.85 -5.58
C LYS A 316 -9.35 -21.44 -5.26
N GLU A 317 -9.64 -20.16 -5.44
CA GLU A 317 -10.97 -19.57 -5.19
C GLU A 317 -11.26 -18.50 -6.26
N SER A 318 -12.53 -18.13 -6.42
CA SER A 318 -12.96 -17.10 -7.37
C SER A 318 -12.35 -15.72 -7.03
N GLY A 319 -11.77 -15.05 -8.02
CA GLY A 319 -11.24 -13.69 -7.90
C GLY A 319 -12.27 -12.68 -7.39
N MET A 320 -13.54 -12.84 -7.80
CA MET A 320 -14.65 -12.01 -7.33
C MET A 320 -14.88 -12.15 -5.81
N LYS A 321 -14.89 -13.39 -5.30
CA LYS A 321 -15.03 -13.65 -3.86
C LYS A 321 -13.83 -13.12 -3.06
N ILE A 322 -12.63 -13.25 -3.63
CA ILE A 322 -11.40 -12.70 -3.03
C ILE A 322 -11.47 -11.17 -3.00
N GLY A 323 -11.88 -10.52 -4.09
CA GLY A 323 -12.03 -9.07 -4.18
C GLY A 323 -13.03 -8.52 -3.15
N LEU A 324 -14.18 -9.17 -2.98
CA LEU A 324 -15.15 -8.79 -1.94
C LEU A 324 -14.58 -8.92 -0.53
N GLN A 325 -13.75 -9.93 -0.24
CA GLN A 325 -13.06 -10.04 1.04
C GLN A 325 -11.95 -8.96 1.16
N ALA A 326 -11.20 -8.71 0.09
CA ALA A 326 -10.16 -7.70 0.07
C ALA A 326 -10.72 -6.29 0.37
N MET A 327 -11.85 -5.90 -0.24
CA MET A 327 -12.54 -4.64 0.07
C MET A 327 -12.94 -4.53 1.54
N ARG A 328 -13.44 -5.62 2.13
CA ARG A 328 -13.80 -5.63 3.56
C ARG A 328 -12.58 -5.44 4.44
N ILE A 329 -11.47 -6.08 4.12
CA ILE A 329 -10.21 -6.00 4.88
C ILE A 329 -9.57 -4.62 4.68
N ALA A 330 -9.63 -4.07 3.46
CA ALA A 330 -9.04 -2.78 3.10
C ALA A 330 -9.94 -1.57 3.45
N ILE A 331 -10.94 -1.72 4.32
CA ILE A 331 -11.94 -0.68 4.58
C ILE A 331 -11.31 0.67 4.98
N ALA A 332 -10.20 0.65 5.71
CA ALA A 332 -9.45 1.86 6.05
C ALA A 332 -8.97 2.63 4.81
N GLY A 333 -8.62 1.93 3.73
CA GLY A 333 -8.22 2.56 2.47
C GLY A 333 -9.32 3.40 1.83
N PHE A 334 -10.58 3.11 2.13
CA PHE A 334 -11.74 3.89 1.69
C PHE A 334 -12.08 5.05 2.63
N ILE A 335 -11.70 4.96 3.90
CA ILE A 335 -12.10 5.90 4.96
C ILE A 335 -11.05 6.97 5.20
N ILE A 336 -9.80 6.56 5.32
CA ILE A 336 -8.67 7.43 5.69
C ILE A 336 -8.55 8.64 4.76
N PRO A 337 -8.70 8.52 3.42
CA PRO A 337 -8.64 9.68 2.54
C PRO A 337 -9.69 10.73 2.83
N TYR A 338 -10.93 10.32 3.16
CA TYR A 338 -11.98 11.26 3.57
C TYR A 338 -11.63 11.96 4.87
N MET A 339 -11.18 11.21 5.88
CA MET A 339 -10.76 11.80 7.16
C MET A 339 -9.64 12.80 6.99
N ALA A 340 -8.68 12.53 6.08
CA ALA A 340 -7.56 13.42 5.80
C ALA A 340 -7.99 14.73 5.12
N VAL A 341 -9.01 14.71 4.26
CA VAL A 341 -9.56 15.94 3.66
C VAL A 341 -10.21 16.81 4.71
N TYR A 342 -11.00 16.24 5.62
CA TYR A 342 -11.64 17.00 6.70
C TYR A 342 -10.68 17.37 7.83
N SER A 343 -9.63 16.58 8.05
CA SER A 343 -8.60 16.85 9.07
C SER A 343 -7.21 16.60 8.52
N PRO A 344 -6.58 17.63 7.91
CA PRO A 344 -5.23 17.56 7.34
C PRO A 344 -4.15 17.08 8.32
N ALA A 345 -4.37 17.27 9.62
CA ALA A 345 -3.49 16.79 10.69
C ALA A 345 -3.26 15.26 10.66
N LEU A 346 -4.18 14.48 10.09
CA LEU A 346 -4.02 13.03 9.89
C LEU A 346 -2.83 12.70 8.97
N MET A 347 -2.53 13.59 8.03
CA MET A 347 -1.39 13.50 7.11
C MET A 347 -0.25 14.44 7.50
N LEU A 348 -0.20 14.91 8.74
CA LEU A 348 0.79 15.85 9.24
C LEU A 348 0.86 17.16 8.42
N GLN A 349 -0.26 17.55 7.80
CA GLN A 349 -0.39 18.76 7.02
C GLN A 349 -1.07 19.85 7.86
N GLY A 350 -0.30 20.53 8.70
CA GLY A 350 -0.81 21.53 9.64
C GLY A 350 -1.37 20.91 10.95
N GLY A 351 -1.86 21.79 11.84
CA GLY A 351 -2.34 21.38 13.14
C GLY A 351 -1.23 21.16 14.18
N THR A 352 -1.65 20.90 15.41
CA THR A 352 -0.77 20.58 16.54
C THR A 352 -0.64 19.06 16.72
N TRP A 353 0.32 18.63 17.56
CA TRP A 353 0.43 17.21 17.94
C TRP A 353 -0.83 16.68 18.65
N TRP A 354 -1.59 17.57 19.30
CA TRP A 354 -2.87 17.21 19.91
C TRP A 354 -3.92 16.91 18.85
N ASP A 355 -4.01 17.73 17.81
CA ASP A 355 -4.95 17.51 16.69
C ASP A 355 -4.63 16.19 16.00
N THR A 356 -3.34 15.94 15.74
CA THR A 356 -2.90 14.68 15.14
C THR A 356 -3.22 13.47 16.02
N SER A 357 -2.95 13.55 17.33
CA SER A 357 -3.22 12.46 18.26
C SER A 357 -4.72 12.18 18.38
N TYR A 358 -5.52 13.24 18.43
CA TYR A 358 -6.98 13.14 18.52
C TYR A 358 -7.57 12.49 17.26
N ILE A 359 -7.18 12.95 16.08
CA ILE A 359 -7.70 12.38 14.82
C ILE A 359 -7.25 10.92 14.62
N VAL A 360 -6.02 10.57 15.01
CA VAL A 360 -5.53 9.18 14.99
C VAL A 360 -6.33 8.29 15.93
N PHE A 361 -6.60 8.76 17.15
CA PHE A 361 -7.45 8.06 18.11
C PHE A 361 -8.86 7.81 17.56
N LYS A 362 -9.47 8.85 16.98
CA LYS A 362 -10.78 8.75 16.31
C LYS A 362 -10.75 7.74 15.15
N ALA A 363 -9.72 7.80 14.31
CA ALA A 363 -9.56 6.89 13.19
C ALA A 363 -9.45 5.43 13.65
N LEU A 364 -8.69 5.17 14.71
CA LEU A 364 -8.56 3.83 15.28
C LEU A 364 -9.91 3.29 15.78
N ILE A 365 -10.71 4.12 16.46
CA ILE A 365 -12.05 3.72 16.90
C ILE A 365 -12.96 3.45 15.71
N ALA A 366 -13.02 4.36 14.73
CA ALA A 366 -13.86 4.20 13.56
C ALA A 366 -13.51 2.93 12.75
N ILE A 367 -12.22 2.68 12.56
CA ILE A 367 -11.69 1.47 11.89
C ILE A 367 -12.07 0.22 12.68
N ALA A 368 -11.95 0.26 14.02
CA ALA A 368 -12.30 -0.83 14.90
C ALA A 368 -13.79 -1.18 14.78
N LEU A 369 -14.66 -0.21 14.87
CA LEU A 369 -16.10 -0.37 14.76
C LEU A 369 -16.51 -0.95 13.39
N TRP A 370 -15.95 -0.40 12.31
CA TRP A 370 -16.24 -0.91 10.97
C TRP A 370 -15.65 -2.30 10.74
N GLY A 371 -14.48 -2.59 11.30
CA GLY A 371 -13.91 -3.92 11.29
C GLY A 371 -14.81 -4.95 11.96
N GLY A 372 -15.26 -4.66 13.16
CA GLY A 372 -16.23 -5.49 13.90
C GLY A 372 -17.53 -5.67 13.14
N ALA A 373 -18.11 -4.57 12.62
CA ALA A 373 -19.32 -4.60 11.81
C ALA A 373 -19.15 -5.44 10.53
N ALA A 374 -18.02 -5.30 9.83
CA ALA A 374 -17.72 -6.02 8.59
C ALA A 374 -17.54 -7.52 8.84
N ILE A 375 -16.77 -7.92 9.86
CA ILE A 375 -16.52 -9.32 10.22
C ILE A 375 -17.77 -9.93 10.91
N GLY A 376 -18.53 -9.10 11.64
CA GLY A 376 -19.70 -9.56 12.42
C GLY A 376 -19.29 -10.25 13.71
N PHE A 377 -18.12 -9.90 14.25
CA PHE A 377 -17.57 -10.46 15.48
C PHE A 377 -16.74 -9.39 16.21
N TRP A 378 -16.86 -9.38 17.54
CA TRP A 378 -16.03 -8.57 18.44
C TRP A 378 -15.57 -9.45 19.61
N LEU A 379 -16.18 -9.39 20.76
CA LEU A 379 -15.98 -10.37 21.84
C LEU A 379 -16.81 -11.65 21.62
N VAL A 380 -17.98 -11.50 21.04
CA VAL A 380 -18.92 -12.56 20.64
C VAL A 380 -19.52 -12.22 19.26
N PRO A 381 -20.19 -13.16 18.57
CA PRO A 381 -20.84 -12.85 17.29
C PRO A 381 -21.82 -11.69 17.41
N MET A 382 -21.68 -10.69 16.55
CA MET A 382 -22.52 -9.48 16.54
C MET A 382 -23.86 -9.74 15.85
N HIS A 383 -24.97 -9.27 16.44
CA HIS A 383 -26.26 -9.22 15.76
C HIS A 383 -26.27 -8.17 14.65
N TRP A 384 -27.19 -8.29 13.70
CA TRP A 384 -27.27 -7.36 12.58
C TRP A 384 -27.45 -5.90 13.02
N PHE A 385 -28.22 -5.64 14.08
CA PHE A 385 -28.44 -4.28 14.61
C PHE A 385 -27.19 -3.71 15.30
N GLU A 386 -26.39 -4.54 15.99
CA GLU A 386 -25.10 -4.13 16.56
C GLU A 386 -24.11 -3.75 15.46
N ARG A 387 -24.12 -4.48 14.35
CA ARG A 387 -23.33 -4.17 13.17
C ARG A 387 -23.74 -2.85 12.54
N LEU A 388 -25.06 -2.61 12.40
CA LEU A 388 -25.58 -1.35 11.90
C LEU A 388 -25.24 -0.19 12.84
N TRP A 389 -25.38 -0.41 14.16
CA TRP A 389 -25.00 0.57 15.18
C TRP A 389 -23.52 0.92 15.10
N ALA A 390 -22.62 -0.08 15.04
CA ALA A 390 -21.20 0.12 14.88
C ALA A 390 -20.85 0.90 13.59
N PHE A 391 -21.54 0.57 12.48
CA PHE A 391 -21.37 1.27 11.21
C PHE A 391 -21.77 2.75 11.32
N VAL A 392 -22.90 3.05 11.93
CA VAL A 392 -23.38 4.43 12.13
C VAL A 392 -22.47 5.21 13.08
N ALA A 393 -22.06 4.62 14.21
CA ALA A 393 -21.14 5.26 15.14
C ALA A 393 -19.80 5.62 14.45
N ALA A 394 -19.25 4.70 13.66
CA ALA A 394 -18.05 4.95 12.88
C ALA A 394 -18.24 6.05 11.82
N ALA A 395 -19.39 6.10 11.15
CA ALA A 395 -19.68 7.14 10.16
C ALA A 395 -19.72 8.55 10.80
N PHE A 396 -20.27 8.68 12.00
CA PHE A 396 -20.20 9.94 12.75
C PHE A 396 -18.78 10.36 13.10
N LEU A 397 -17.93 9.40 13.50
CA LEU A 397 -16.50 9.68 13.79
C LEU A 397 -15.71 10.09 12.55
N VAL A 398 -16.06 9.56 11.36
CA VAL A 398 -15.41 9.90 10.09
C VAL A 398 -15.81 11.29 9.58
N ALA A 399 -17.05 11.69 9.83
CA ALA A 399 -17.58 12.98 9.34
C ALA A 399 -16.85 14.22 9.90
N ALA A 400 -16.05 14.05 10.98
CA ALA A 400 -15.09 15.01 11.54
C ALA A 400 -15.65 16.44 11.80
N LEU A 401 -16.94 16.53 12.14
CA LEU A 401 -17.55 17.76 12.64
C LEU A 401 -17.63 17.68 14.18
N PRO A 402 -17.49 18.80 14.92
CA PRO A 402 -17.44 18.77 16.38
C PRO A 402 -18.64 18.03 17.02
N ALA A 403 -19.85 18.31 16.59
CA ALA A 403 -21.06 17.63 17.10
C ALA A 403 -21.12 16.13 16.73
N THR A 404 -20.59 15.73 15.57
CA THR A 404 -20.58 14.33 15.15
C THR A 404 -19.58 13.49 15.93
N ASP A 405 -18.50 14.09 16.42
CA ASP A 405 -17.50 13.42 17.25
C ASP A 405 -18.09 13.01 18.60
N GLU A 406 -18.79 13.92 19.28
CA GLU A 406 -19.44 13.65 20.56
C GLU A 406 -20.49 12.55 20.43
N ILE A 407 -21.33 12.64 19.40
CA ILE A 407 -22.36 11.63 19.10
C ILE A 407 -21.71 10.29 18.78
N GLY A 408 -20.67 10.27 17.94
CA GLY A 408 -19.97 9.06 17.55
C GLY A 408 -19.28 8.36 18.72
N LEU A 409 -18.61 9.11 19.59
CA LEU A 409 -18.01 8.57 20.81
C LEU A 409 -19.08 8.07 21.80
N GLY A 410 -20.17 8.79 21.96
CA GLY A 410 -21.31 8.37 22.81
C GLY A 410 -21.95 7.06 22.33
N LEU A 411 -22.20 6.97 21.01
CA LEU A 411 -22.71 5.74 20.39
C LEU A 411 -21.74 4.57 20.53
N THR A 412 -20.44 4.84 20.41
CA THR A 412 -19.39 3.82 20.60
C THR A 412 -19.40 3.28 22.01
N LEU A 413 -19.37 4.16 23.03
CA LEU A 413 -19.38 3.75 24.42
C LEU A 413 -20.65 2.95 24.76
N ALA A 414 -21.79 3.39 24.28
CA ALA A 414 -23.06 2.68 24.50
C ALA A 414 -23.06 1.28 23.86
N LEU A 415 -22.53 1.16 22.64
CA LEU A 415 -22.38 -0.13 21.95
C LEU A 415 -21.41 -1.06 22.70
N GLU A 416 -20.25 -0.55 23.12
CA GLU A 416 -19.24 -1.33 23.86
C GLU A 416 -19.79 -1.87 25.18
N VAL A 417 -20.47 -1.02 25.95
CA VAL A 417 -21.12 -1.44 27.21
C VAL A 417 -22.18 -2.50 26.93
N TRP A 418 -23.03 -2.27 25.93
CA TRP A 418 -24.06 -3.24 25.53
C TRP A 418 -23.48 -4.59 25.16
N HIS A 419 -22.49 -4.57 24.27
CA HIS A 419 -21.86 -5.78 23.75
C HIS A 419 -21.08 -6.54 24.83
N TRP A 420 -20.40 -5.83 25.73
CA TRP A 420 -19.72 -6.43 26.88
C TRP A 420 -20.68 -7.08 27.89
N LEU A 421 -21.80 -6.43 28.23
CA LEU A 421 -22.82 -7.03 29.08
C LEU A 421 -23.41 -8.31 28.45
N ARG A 422 -23.58 -8.30 27.13
CA ARG A 422 -24.05 -9.46 26.39
C ARG A 422 -22.98 -10.57 26.36
N ALA A 423 -21.72 -10.24 26.14
CA ALA A 423 -20.61 -11.20 26.16
C ALA A 423 -20.51 -11.90 27.52
N ARG A 424 -20.63 -11.15 28.62
CA ARG A 424 -20.67 -11.72 29.98
C ARG A 424 -21.82 -12.71 30.22
N ARG A 425 -22.97 -12.46 29.63
CA ARG A 425 -24.13 -13.38 29.74
C ARG A 425 -23.91 -14.67 28.96
N LEU A 426 -23.18 -14.61 27.82
CA LEU A 426 -22.94 -15.77 26.95
C LEU A 426 -21.73 -16.61 27.38
N ASN A 427 -20.69 -15.97 27.92
CA ASN A 427 -19.44 -16.64 28.35
C ASN A 427 -18.94 -16.05 29.69
N PRO A 428 -19.44 -16.48 30.83
CA PRO A 428 -19.01 -15.94 32.12
C PRO A 428 -17.57 -16.26 32.48
N ALA A 429 -16.93 -17.26 31.86
CA ALA A 429 -15.57 -17.67 32.14
C ALA A 429 -14.47 -16.90 31.38
N THR A 430 -14.79 -16.11 30.36
CA THR A 430 -13.80 -15.41 29.51
C THR A 430 -13.60 -13.94 29.87
N THR A 431 -14.32 -13.43 30.86
CA THR A 431 -14.35 -12.00 31.24
C THR A 431 -13.96 -11.73 32.71
N ALA A 432 -13.41 -12.73 33.40
CA ALA A 432 -12.82 -12.61 34.74
C ALA A 432 -11.32 -12.34 34.69
#